data_7ef07793b508877dea2357a14bc9e9bc
#
_entry.id   7ef07793b508877dea2357a14bc9e9bc
#
_cell.length_a   1.000
_cell.length_b   1.000
_cell.length_c   1.000
_cell.angle_alpha   90.00
_cell.angle_beta   90.00
_cell.angle_gamma   90.00
#
_symmetry.space_group_name_H-M   'P 1'
#
loop_
_entity.id
_entity.type
_entity.pdbx_description
1 polymer ?
#
loop_
_entity_poly.entity_id
_entity_poly.type
_entity_poly.pdbx_seq_one_letter_code
_entity_poly.pdbx_strand_id
1 'polypeptide(L)'
;MRVKTTYWVRSKQPNEIGCFGRRPVPAKFETLQAAKQYRTELNLRRGAYHPGYLIEQQDNARNLSTTSAGGVMSITVTSRILSPTVIVDVSGRLCFLQTSLSEHVNELLNEGHLEFVLNLAHVPYMDSFGLGQLISIRTSILDKGGRLVLLRPTDHVQQLLRISKLTTVFQISGEEAQAVRSVHTNIAVSA
;
A
#
# COMPACT_ATOMS: atom_id res chain seq x y z
N MET A 1 -4.12 33.00 5.88
CA MET A 1 -3.36 31.83 6.37
C MET A 1 -2.29 31.49 5.34
N ARG A 2 -1.01 31.46 5.72
CA ARG A 2 0.07 31.06 4.80
C ARG A 2 0.02 29.53 4.61
N VAL A 3 -0.16 29.08 3.39
CA VAL A 3 -0.03 27.65 3.03
C VAL A 3 1.41 27.24 3.31
N LYS A 4 1.60 26.25 4.18
CA LYS A 4 2.95 25.72 4.47
C LYS A 4 3.30 24.67 3.42
N THR A 5 4.10 25.06 2.45
CA THR A 5 4.63 24.16 1.41
C THR A 5 5.78 23.32 1.99
N THR A 6 5.79 22.05 1.73
CA THR A 6 6.87 21.13 2.09
C THR A 6 7.45 20.47 0.85
N TYR A 7 8.73 20.13 0.91
CA TYR A 7 9.47 19.54 -0.21
C TYR A 7 10.04 18.19 0.22
N TRP A 8 9.82 17.16 -0.60
CA TRP A 8 10.34 15.83 -0.36
C TRP A 8 11.42 15.50 -1.39
N VAL A 9 12.55 14.99 -0.93
CA VAL A 9 13.59 14.42 -1.80
C VAL A 9 13.40 12.91 -1.79
N ARG A 10 13.13 12.34 -2.96
CA ARG A 10 12.85 10.91 -3.16
C ARG A 10 13.79 10.31 -4.19
N SER A 11 14.09 9.02 -4.07
CA SER A 11 14.77 8.27 -5.10
C SER A 11 13.88 8.06 -6.32
N LYS A 12 14.45 8.08 -7.51
CA LYS A 12 13.80 7.60 -8.73
C LYS A 12 13.84 6.08 -8.85
N GLN A 13 14.66 5.42 -8.05
CA GLN A 13 14.68 3.97 -7.94
C GLN A 13 13.52 3.53 -7.05
N PRO A 14 12.61 2.68 -7.54
CA PRO A 14 11.54 2.15 -6.70
C PRO A 14 12.18 1.32 -5.58
N ASN A 15 11.65 1.48 -4.36
CA ASN A 15 12.05 0.75 -3.15
C ASN A 15 13.39 1.16 -2.50
N GLU A 16 14.01 2.26 -2.89
CA GLU A 16 15.15 2.76 -2.15
C GLU A 16 14.68 3.42 -0.83
N ILE A 17 14.70 2.62 0.23
CA ILE A 17 14.59 3.09 1.60
C ILE A 17 15.99 2.95 2.19
N GLY A 18 16.67 4.08 2.35
CA GLY A 18 18.04 4.06 2.88
C GLY A 18 18.34 5.28 3.73
N CYS A 19 19.36 5.16 4.56
CA CYS A 19 19.98 6.30 5.21
C CYS A 19 21.27 6.60 4.48
N PHE A 20 21.32 7.74 3.79
CA PHE A 20 22.57 8.29 3.29
C PHE A 20 23.10 9.31 4.29
N GLY A 21 24.08 8.91 5.09
CA GLY A 21 24.58 9.69 6.21
C GLY A 21 23.60 9.70 7.40
N ARG A 22 23.25 10.90 7.90
CA ARG A 22 22.35 11.06 9.07
C ARG A 22 20.86 11.26 8.69
N ARG A 23 20.52 11.28 7.41
CA ARG A 23 19.14 11.55 6.96
C ARG A 23 18.60 10.41 6.12
N PRO A 24 17.34 10.01 6.36
CA PRO A 24 16.68 8.98 5.58
C PRO A 24 16.28 9.50 4.18
N VAL A 25 16.10 8.56 3.24
CA VAL A 25 15.40 8.80 1.97
C VAL A 25 14.12 7.96 2.02
N PRO A 26 12.94 8.55 1.85
CA PRO A 26 12.64 9.94 1.51
C PRO A 26 12.88 10.94 2.66
N ALA A 27 13.36 12.14 2.33
CA ALA A 27 13.64 13.19 3.28
C ALA A 27 12.75 14.43 3.06
N LYS A 28 12.23 15.00 4.15
CA LYS A 28 11.32 16.14 4.14
C LYS A 28 12.07 17.44 4.46
N PHE A 29 11.75 18.51 3.73
CA PHE A 29 12.32 19.84 3.89
C PHE A 29 11.24 20.92 3.89
N GLU A 30 11.48 21.99 4.64
CA GLU A 30 10.57 23.15 4.68
C GLU A 30 10.89 24.18 3.59
N THR A 31 12.07 24.10 2.96
CA THR A 31 12.49 25.02 1.89
C THR A 31 12.96 24.25 0.67
N LEU A 32 12.64 24.79 -0.50
CA LEU A 32 13.08 24.25 -1.78
C LEU A 32 14.61 24.24 -1.90
N GLN A 33 15.28 25.23 -1.32
CA GLN A 33 16.75 25.34 -1.39
C GLN A 33 17.42 24.21 -0.63
N ALA A 34 16.95 23.89 0.59
CA ALA A 34 17.46 22.77 1.38
C ALA A 34 17.22 21.43 0.69
N ALA A 35 16.05 21.24 0.06
CA ALA A 35 15.74 20.05 -0.72
C ALA A 35 16.66 19.92 -1.95
N LYS A 36 16.93 21.02 -2.66
CA LYS A 36 17.88 21.03 -3.81
C LYS A 36 19.30 20.68 -3.40
N GLN A 37 19.79 21.23 -2.30
CA GLN A 37 21.13 20.93 -1.78
C GLN A 37 21.26 19.44 -1.44
N TYR A 38 20.30 18.91 -0.69
CA TYR A 38 20.30 17.50 -0.31
C TYR A 38 20.20 16.57 -1.53
N ARG A 39 19.31 16.86 -2.48
CA ARG A 39 19.23 16.12 -3.75
C ARG A 39 20.55 16.11 -4.51
N THR A 40 21.24 17.25 -4.57
CA THR A 40 22.54 17.36 -5.26
C THR A 40 23.57 16.50 -4.56
N GLU A 41 23.66 16.54 -3.24
CA GLU A 41 24.56 15.71 -2.46
C GLU A 41 24.32 14.21 -2.70
N LEU A 42 23.05 13.77 -2.69
CA LEU A 42 22.69 12.39 -2.99
C LEU A 42 23.07 11.99 -4.42
N ASN A 43 22.80 12.87 -5.40
CA ASN A 43 23.16 12.61 -6.80
C ASN A 43 24.68 12.54 -7.06
N LEU A 44 25.49 13.23 -6.27
CA LEU A 44 26.95 13.14 -6.34
C LEU A 44 27.49 11.81 -5.76
N ARG A 45 26.78 11.24 -4.77
CA ARG A 45 27.19 10.01 -4.09
C ARG A 45 26.62 8.74 -4.72
N ARG A 46 25.64 8.88 -5.62
CA ARG A 46 24.99 7.74 -6.27
C ARG A 46 25.94 6.96 -7.17
N GLY A 47 25.75 5.65 -7.26
CA GLY A 47 26.47 4.82 -8.25
C GLY A 47 26.04 5.10 -9.69
N ALA A 48 26.83 4.68 -10.67
CA ALA A 48 26.62 4.93 -12.09
C ALA A 48 25.25 4.43 -12.61
N TYR A 49 24.71 3.39 -12.03
CA TYR A 49 23.44 2.78 -12.44
C TYR A 49 22.21 3.32 -11.69
N HIS A 50 22.40 4.21 -10.74
CA HIS A 50 21.28 4.76 -9.97
C HIS A 50 20.55 5.85 -10.77
N PRO A 51 19.22 5.80 -10.94
CA PRO A 51 18.47 6.76 -11.76
C PRO A 51 18.41 8.18 -11.21
N GLY A 52 18.90 8.39 -9.98
CA GLY A 52 18.97 9.70 -9.32
C GLY A 52 17.80 9.97 -8.37
N TYR A 53 17.73 11.21 -7.90
CA TYR A 53 16.73 11.67 -6.92
C TYR A 53 15.91 12.83 -7.49
N LEU A 54 14.66 12.93 -7.06
CA LEU A 54 13.74 14.00 -7.44
C LEU A 54 13.25 14.78 -6.22
N ILE A 55 12.73 15.98 -6.46
CA ILE A 55 12.07 16.80 -5.44
C ILE A 55 10.57 16.84 -5.78
N GLU A 56 9.74 16.49 -4.81
CA GLU A 56 8.29 16.64 -4.87
C GLU A 56 7.85 17.77 -3.93
N GLN A 57 7.03 18.66 -4.44
CA GLN A 57 6.40 19.71 -3.64
C GLN A 57 5.06 19.22 -3.14
N GLN A 58 4.80 19.40 -1.84
CA GLN A 58 3.52 19.07 -1.23
C GLN A 58 2.98 20.33 -0.53
N ASP A 59 1.89 20.84 -1.04
CA ASP A 59 1.16 21.95 -0.43
C ASP A 59 0.10 21.43 0.53
N ASN A 60 0.15 21.85 1.77
CA ASN A 60 -0.80 21.47 2.81
C ASN A 60 -2.10 22.29 2.66
N ALA A 61 -2.77 22.18 1.54
CA ALA A 61 -4.12 22.67 1.36
C ALA A 61 -5.10 21.53 1.62
N ARG A 62 -5.90 21.67 2.68
CA ARG A 62 -7.08 20.85 2.90
C ARG A 62 -8.01 21.00 1.71
N ASN A 63 -8.41 19.85 1.14
CA ASN A 63 -9.57 19.68 0.25
C ASN A 63 -9.91 20.86 -0.66
N LEU A 64 -9.58 20.72 -1.93
CA LEU A 64 -10.50 21.10 -3.01
C LEU A 64 -10.15 20.29 -4.26
N SER A 65 -11.13 19.58 -4.74
CA SER A 65 -11.18 18.94 -6.05
C SER A 65 -10.59 19.84 -7.13
N THR A 66 -9.52 19.43 -7.76
CA THR A 66 -9.17 19.92 -9.10
C THR A 66 -8.54 18.78 -9.90
N THR A 67 -9.32 18.35 -10.84
CA THR A 67 -8.95 17.56 -11.99
C THR A 67 -7.81 18.28 -12.73
N SER A 68 -6.62 17.75 -12.73
CA SER A 68 -5.64 18.03 -13.77
C SER A 68 -4.67 16.87 -13.93
N ALA A 69 -4.49 16.47 -15.15
CA ALA A 69 -3.72 15.36 -15.67
C ALA A 69 -2.30 15.32 -15.11
N GLY A 70 -2.01 14.32 -14.31
CA GLY A 70 -0.73 14.10 -13.62
C GLY A 70 -0.98 13.40 -12.28
N GLY A 71 -1.90 12.42 -12.24
CA GLY A 71 -2.44 11.82 -11.03
C GLY A 71 -1.35 11.27 -10.10
N VAL A 72 -1.18 11.89 -8.95
CA VAL A 72 -0.77 11.19 -7.75
C VAL A 72 -1.87 10.16 -7.49
N MET A 73 -1.63 8.92 -7.90
CA MET A 73 -2.59 7.83 -7.72
C MET A 73 -2.60 7.46 -6.24
N SER A 74 -3.43 8.16 -5.47
CA SER A 74 -3.70 7.82 -4.08
C SER A 74 -4.52 6.54 -4.02
N ILE A 75 -4.13 5.64 -3.13
CA ILE A 75 -4.99 4.53 -2.74
C ILE A 75 -6.06 5.05 -1.78
N THR A 76 -7.28 4.59 -1.95
CA THR A 76 -8.37 4.80 -1.01
C THR A 76 -8.68 3.47 -0.34
N VAL A 77 -8.69 3.47 0.97
CA VAL A 77 -9.03 2.31 1.80
C VAL A 77 -10.22 2.68 2.66
N THR A 78 -11.27 1.91 2.60
CA THR A 78 -12.46 2.05 3.44
C THR A 78 -12.85 0.69 3.99
N SER A 79 -13.51 0.65 5.15
CA SER A 79 -13.96 -0.61 5.75
C SER A 79 -15.45 -0.59 6.01
N ARG A 80 -16.07 -1.77 5.87
CA ARG A 80 -17.47 -2.06 6.22
C ARG A 80 -17.48 -3.23 7.20
N ILE A 81 -18.09 -3.06 8.34
CA ILE A 81 -18.18 -4.10 9.36
C ILE A 81 -19.49 -4.88 9.17
N LEU A 82 -19.39 -6.14 8.79
CA LEU A 82 -20.47 -7.11 8.74
C LEU A 82 -20.19 -8.16 9.83
N SER A 83 -20.42 -7.77 11.08
CA SER A 83 -20.00 -8.54 12.27
C SER A 83 -20.25 -10.04 12.14
N PRO A 84 -19.22 -10.90 12.36
CA PRO A 84 -17.87 -10.59 12.82
C PRO A 84 -16.85 -10.24 11.72
N THR A 85 -17.25 -10.27 10.44
CA THR A 85 -16.35 -10.03 9.28
C THR A 85 -16.19 -8.54 8.99
N VAL A 86 -14.99 -8.13 8.66
CA VAL A 86 -14.68 -6.80 8.13
C VAL A 86 -14.35 -6.92 6.64
N ILE A 87 -15.06 -6.15 5.82
CA ILE A 87 -14.76 -5.99 4.42
C ILE A 87 -13.95 -4.70 4.25
N VAL A 88 -12.72 -4.82 3.75
CA VAL A 88 -11.85 -3.70 3.42
C VAL A 88 -11.90 -3.47 1.93
N ASP A 89 -12.51 -2.37 1.50
CA ASP A 89 -12.59 -1.97 0.10
C ASP A 89 -11.36 -1.14 -0.27
N VAL A 90 -10.62 -1.61 -1.27
CA VAL A 90 -9.39 -0.97 -1.75
C VAL A 90 -9.60 -0.46 -3.17
N SER A 91 -9.31 0.81 -3.39
CA SER A 91 -9.40 1.45 -4.72
C SER A 91 -8.12 2.20 -5.02
N GLY A 92 -7.62 2.08 -6.26
CA GLY A 92 -6.39 2.71 -6.71
C GLY A 92 -5.25 1.73 -6.94
N ARG A 93 -4.04 2.24 -7.17
CA ARG A 93 -2.86 1.41 -7.47
C ARG A 93 -2.13 1.03 -6.19
N LEU A 94 -1.97 -0.27 -5.96
CA LEU A 94 -1.15 -0.81 -4.87
C LEU A 94 0.32 -0.88 -5.31
N CYS A 95 1.07 0.17 -5.02
CA CYS A 95 2.47 0.29 -5.36
C CYS A 95 3.25 1.02 -4.26
N PHE A 96 4.54 1.14 -4.47
CA PHE A 96 5.47 1.75 -3.52
C PHE A 96 4.97 3.08 -2.93
N LEU A 97 5.24 3.32 -1.66
CA LEU A 97 4.90 4.47 -0.83
C LEU A 97 3.46 4.51 -0.23
N GLN A 98 2.70 3.44 -0.33
CA GLN A 98 1.35 3.44 0.20
C GLN A 98 1.22 2.41 1.34
N THR A 99 1.49 2.84 2.57
CA THR A 99 1.38 2.01 3.79
C THR A 99 -0.02 2.00 4.38
N SER A 100 -0.90 2.89 3.90
CA SER A 100 -2.24 3.12 4.44
C SER A 100 -3.10 1.85 4.55
N LEU A 101 -2.94 0.89 3.63
CA LEU A 101 -3.68 -0.38 3.70
C LEU A 101 -3.23 -1.23 4.90
N SER A 102 -1.92 -1.38 5.08
CA SER A 102 -1.38 -2.17 6.20
C SER A 102 -1.67 -1.51 7.55
N GLU A 103 -1.58 -0.19 7.62
CA GLU A 103 -1.90 0.59 8.81
C GLU A 103 -3.38 0.41 9.18
N HIS A 104 -4.28 0.58 8.22
CA HIS A 104 -5.73 0.42 8.44
C HIS A 104 -6.12 -0.99 8.90
N VAL A 105 -5.55 -2.03 8.28
CA VAL A 105 -5.81 -3.42 8.70
C VAL A 105 -5.25 -3.68 10.10
N ASN A 106 -4.06 -3.13 10.43
CA ASN A 106 -3.50 -3.29 11.78
C ASN A 106 -4.32 -2.58 12.85
N GLU A 107 -4.93 -1.43 12.56
CA GLU A 107 -5.88 -0.75 13.45
C GLU A 107 -7.07 -1.67 13.75
N LEU A 108 -7.72 -2.20 12.72
CA LEU A 108 -8.85 -3.12 12.86
C LEU A 108 -8.48 -4.42 13.61
N LEU A 109 -7.25 -4.94 13.39
CA LEU A 109 -6.73 -6.08 14.13
C LEU A 109 -6.53 -5.76 15.63
N ASN A 110 -6.15 -4.54 15.96
CA ASN A 110 -5.99 -4.08 17.35
C ASN A 110 -7.33 -3.83 18.03
N GLU A 111 -8.39 -3.53 17.26
CA GLU A 111 -9.77 -3.46 17.71
C GLU A 111 -10.39 -4.85 17.96
N GLY A 112 -9.68 -5.93 17.62
CA GLY A 112 -10.09 -7.30 17.86
C GLY A 112 -10.79 -7.99 16.69
N HIS A 113 -10.83 -7.36 15.52
CA HIS A 113 -11.35 -7.99 14.32
C HIS A 113 -10.37 -9.06 13.81
N LEU A 114 -10.86 -10.25 13.49
CA LEU A 114 -10.04 -11.38 13.06
C LEU A 114 -10.45 -11.94 11.69
N GLU A 115 -11.60 -11.55 11.15
CA GLU A 115 -12.12 -12.05 9.90
C GLU A 115 -12.15 -10.94 8.85
N PHE A 116 -11.31 -11.08 7.83
CA PHE A 116 -11.09 -10.05 6.83
C PHE A 116 -11.42 -10.53 5.42
N VAL A 117 -12.16 -9.71 4.70
CA VAL A 117 -12.34 -9.79 3.24
C VAL A 117 -11.72 -8.55 2.62
N LEU A 118 -10.68 -8.72 1.81
CA LEU A 118 -10.01 -7.62 1.12
C LEU A 118 -10.53 -7.52 -0.31
N ASN A 119 -11.34 -6.51 -0.59
CA ASN A 119 -11.93 -6.28 -1.89
C ASN A 119 -10.95 -5.51 -2.81
N LEU A 120 -10.49 -6.19 -3.86
CA LEU A 120 -9.51 -5.69 -4.83
C LEU A 120 -10.13 -5.39 -6.20
N ALA A 121 -11.48 -5.32 -6.30
CA ALA A 121 -12.19 -5.07 -7.55
C ALA A 121 -11.79 -3.75 -8.23
N HIS A 122 -11.38 -2.76 -7.44
CA HIS A 122 -10.98 -1.44 -7.91
C HIS A 122 -9.46 -1.20 -7.82
N VAL A 123 -8.65 -2.28 -7.83
CA VAL A 123 -7.19 -2.23 -7.87
C VAL A 123 -6.71 -2.59 -9.28
N PRO A 124 -6.57 -1.60 -10.19
CA PRO A 124 -6.20 -1.87 -11.58
C PRO A 124 -4.73 -2.29 -11.74
N TYR A 125 -3.90 -1.98 -10.76
CA TYR A 125 -2.47 -2.26 -10.81
C TYR A 125 -1.90 -2.54 -9.42
N MET A 126 -1.00 -3.53 -9.38
CA MET A 126 -0.20 -3.89 -8.21
C MET A 126 1.22 -4.22 -8.66
N ASP A 127 2.22 -3.75 -7.92
CA ASP A 127 3.62 -4.14 -8.11
C ASP A 127 4.09 -5.14 -7.02
N SER A 128 5.36 -5.49 -7.05
CA SER A 128 5.95 -6.38 -6.05
C SER A 128 5.86 -5.85 -4.62
N PHE A 129 5.83 -4.53 -4.44
CA PHE A 129 5.65 -3.93 -3.12
C PHE A 129 4.21 -4.12 -2.61
N GLY A 130 3.22 -3.85 -3.46
CA GLY A 130 1.81 -4.13 -3.15
C GLY A 130 1.57 -5.60 -2.83
N LEU A 131 2.23 -6.50 -3.56
CA LEU A 131 2.20 -7.92 -3.28
C LEU A 131 2.83 -8.26 -1.91
N GLY A 132 3.97 -7.65 -1.59
CA GLY A 132 4.62 -7.77 -0.28
C GLY A 132 3.72 -7.28 0.86
N GLN A 133 2.97 -6.19 0.65
CA GLN A 133 1.97 -5.72 1.61
C GLN A 133 0.86 -6.74 1.84
N LEU A 134 0.32 -7.37 0.79
CA LEU A 134 -0.70 -8.42 0.95
C LEU A 134 -0.18 -9.59 1.77
N ILE A 135 1.07 -10.01 1.55
CA ILE A 135 1.70 -11.08 2.32
C ILE A 135 1.86 -10.66 3.79
N SER A 136 2.35 -9.46 4.05
CA SER A 136 2.52 -8.93 5.40
C SER A 136 1.19 -8.84 6.15
N ILE A 137 0.15 -8.31 5.51
CA ILE A 137 -1.21 -8.23 6.07
C ILE A 137 -1.72 -9.62 6.42
N ARG A 138 -1.59 -10.57 5.49
CA ARG A 138 -2.01 -11.96 5.74
C ARG A 138 -1.29 -12.56 6.94
N THR A 139 0.02 -12.38 7.03
CA THR A 139 0.84 -12.88 8.15
C THR A 139 0.34 -12.27 9.47
N SER A 140 0.17 -10.95 9.54
CA SER A 140 -0.33 -10.27 10.74
C SER A 140 -1.71 -10.76 11.18
N ILE A 141 -2.61 -11.04 10.23
CA ILE A 141 -3.95 -11.58 10.52
C ILE A 141 -3.84 -13.02 11.04
N LEU A 142 -3.04 -13.86 10.40
CA LEU A 142 -2.87 -15.26 10.81
C LEU A 142 -2.18 -15.41 12.17
N ASP A 143 -1.19 -14.57 12.46
CA ASP A 143 -0.48 -14.56 13.76
C ASP A 143 -1.43 -14.26 14.93
N LYS A 144 -2.50 -13.52 14.68
CA LYS A 144 -3.59 -13.28 15.63
C LYS A 144 -4.72 -14.33 15.60
N GLY A 145 -4.55 -15.40 14.82
CA GLY A 145 -5.55 -16.45 14.65
C GLY A 145 -6.72 -16.06 13.74
N GLY A 146 -6.55 -14.97 12.98
CA GLY A 146 -7.56 -14.47 12.04
C GLY A 146 -7.50 -15.13 10.67
N ARG A 147 -8.34 -14.66 9.75
CA ARG A 147 -8.48 -15.17 8.39
C ARG A 147 -8.64 -14.04 7.39
N LEU A 148 -8.11 -14.29 6.18
CA LEU A 148 -8.16 -13.36 5.07
C LEU A 148 -8.63 -14.05 3.80
N VAL A 149 -9.62 -13.46 3.13
CA VAL A 149 -10.05 -13.82 1.78
C VAL A 149 -9.87 -12.61 0.86
N LEU A 150 -9.32 -12.82 -0.32
CA LEU A 150 -9.25 -11.80 -1.37
C LEU A 150 -10.53 -11.86 -2.22
N LEU A 151 -11.22 -10.74 -2.34
CA LEU A 151 -12.45 -10.61 -3.10
C LEU A 151 -12.18 -9.87 -4.41
N ARG A 152 -12.62 -10.49 -5.54
CA ARG A 152 -12.60 -9.90 -6.88
C ARG A 152 -11.27 -9.24 -7.27
N PRO A 153 -10.10 -9.92 -7.12
CA PRO A 153 -8.88 -9.35 -7.65
C PRO A 153 -9.02 -9.16 -9.17
N THR A 154 -8.55 -8.03 -9.69
CA THR A 154 -8.54 -7.76 -11.13
C THR A 154 -7.63 -8.75 -11.87
N ASP A 155 -7.78 -8.86 -13.19
CA ASP A 155 -6.97 -9.79 -14.01
C ASP A 155 -5.48 -9.56 -13.83
N HIS A 156 -5.04 -8.30 -13.74
CA HIS A 156 -3.65 -7.95 -13.47
C HIS A 156 -3.17 -8.50 -12.12
N VAL A 157 -3.96 -8.32 -11.07
CA VAL A 157 -3.64 -8.81 -9.72
C VAL A 157 -3.65 -10.34 -9.69
N GLN A 158 -4.62 -10.99 -10.35
CA GLN A 158 -4.67 -12.46 -10.46
C GLN A 158 -3.46 -13.00 -11.19
N GLN A 159 -3.06 -12.38 -12.31
CA GLN A 159 -1.88 -12.78 -13.06
C GLN A 159 -0.62 -12.64 -12.19
N LEU A 160 -0.47 -11.55 -11.44
CA LEU A 160 0.65 -11.34 -10.54
C LEU A 160 0.71 -12.41 -9.45
N LEU A 161 -0.42 -12.72 -8.80
CA LEU A 161 -0.54 -13.80 -7.81
C LEU A 161 -0.17 -15.17 -8.40
N ARG A 162 -0.56 -15.43 -9.65
CA ARG A 162 -0.26 -16.69 -10.35
C ARG A 162 1.23 -16.82 -10.67
N ILE A 163 1.84 -15.78 -11.23
CA ILE A 163 3.28 -15.78 -11.58
C ILE A 163 4.13 -15.95 -10.31
N SER A 164 3.72 -15.31 -9.21
CA SER A 164 4.39 -15.39 -7.90
C SER A 164 4.07 -16.69 -7.14
N LYS A 165 3.27 -17.60 -7.71
CA LYS A 165 2.80 -18.84 -7.06
C LYS A 165 2.04 -18.63 -5.74
N LEU A 166 1.45 -17.45 -5.56
CA LEU A 166 0.72 -17.08 -4.34
C LEU A 166 -0.78 -17.44 -4.39
N THR A 167 -1.26 -17.99 -5.50
CA THR A 167 -2.65 -18.47 -5.62
C THR A 167 -2.96 -19.64 -4.66
N THR A 168 -1.94 -20.37 -4.21
CA THR A 168 -2.09 -21.41 -3.18
C THR A 168 -2.04 -20.86 -1.75
N VAL A 169 -1.54 -19.64 -1.60
CA VAL A 169 -1.38 -18.96 -0.30
C VAL A 169 -2.63 -18.18 0.07
N PHE A 170 -3.27 -17.54 -0.92
CA PHE A 170 -4.46 -16.73 -0.72
C PHE A 170 -5.72 -17.44 -1.16
N GLN A 171 -6.73 -17.45 -0.32
CA GLN A 171 -8.08 -17.80 -0.71
C GLN A 171 -8.70 -16.65 -1.51
N ILE A 172 -9.22 -16.94 -2.71
CA ILE A 172 -9.78 -15.96 -3.63
C ILE A 172 -11.26 -16.27 -3.86
N SER A 173 -12.11 -15.26 -3.84
CA SER A 173 -13.54 -15.38 -4.15
C SER A 173 -13.96 -14.34 -5.19
N GLY A 174 -14.86 -14.74 -6.08
CA GLY A 174 -15.50 -13.84 -7.05
C GLY A 174 -16.74 -13.13 -6.50
N GLU A 175 -17.32 -13.64 -5.42
CA GLU A 175 -18.56 -13.13 -4.83
C GLU A 175 -18.40 -12.79 -3.35
N GLU A 176 -18.96 -11.63 -2.96
CA GLU A 176 -18.86 -11.13 -1.58
C GLU A 176 -19.52 -12.09 -0.57
N ALA A 177 -20.72 -12.57 -0.87
CA ALA A 177 -21.42 -13.51 0.02
C ALA A 177 -20.65 -14.82 0.21
N GLN A 178 -19.95 -15.29 -0.81
CA GLN A 178 -19.09 -16.47 -0.73
C GLN A 178 -17.84 -16.16 0.09
N ALA A 179 -17.20 -15.00 -0.13
CA ALA A 179 -16.03 -14.56 0.62
C ALA A 179 -16.31 -14.50 2.13
N VAL A 180 -17.42 -13.87 2.52
CA VAL A 180 -17.87 -13.77 3.92
C VAL A 180 -18.11 -15.17 4.51
N ARG A 181 -18.83 -16.05 3.82
CA ARG A 181 -19.02 -17.44 4.29
C ARG A 181 -17.70 -18.18 4.44
N SER A 182 -16.78 -18.02 3.51
CA SER A 182 -15.49 -18.71 3.52
C SER A 182 -14.59 -18.29 4.68
N VAL A 183 -14.72 -17.05 5.14
CA VAL A 183 -13.99 -16.56 6.33
C VAL A 183 -14.54 -17.21 7.60
N HIS A 184 -15.86 -17.46 7.66
CA HIS A 184 -16.50 -18.10 8.83
C HIS A 184 -16.26 -19.62 8.90
N THR A 185 -16.18 -20.28 7.75
CA THR A 185 -16.14 -21.75 7.72
C THR A 185 -14.78 -22.27 8.16
N ASN A 186 -14.79 -23.07 9.22
CA ASN A 186 -13.63 -23.83 9.68
C ASN A 186 -13.41 -25.01 8.73
N ILE A 187 -12.80 -24.81 7.57
CA ILE A 187 -12.27 -25.94 6.81
C ILE A 187 -11.01 -26.35 7.54
N ALA A 188 -11.13 -27.29 8.46
CA ALA A 188 -10.05 -28.12 8.89
C ALA A 188 -9.51 -28.80 7.61
N VAL A 189 -8.47 -28.27 7.04
CA VAL A 189 -7.67 -29.01 6.07
C VAL A 189 -6.96 -30.05 6.91
N SER A 190 -7.57 -31.23 6.97
CA SER A 190 -6.91 -32.43 7.46
C SER A 190 -5.66 -32.67 6.60
N ALA A 191 -4.57 -32.89 7.27
CA ALA A 191 -3.25 -33.23 6.75
C ALA A 191 -3.31 -34.34 5.70
#